data_c02afc7ebdb36ade5a8a38f00b0aa17e
#
_entry.id   c02afc7ebdb36ade5a8a38f00b0aa17e
#
_cell.length_a   1.000
_cell.length_b   1.000
_cell.length_c   1.000
_cell.angle_alpha   90.00
_cell.angle_beta   90.00
_cell.angle_gamma   90.00
#
_symmetry.space_group_name_H-M   'P 1'
#
loop_
_entity.id
_entity.type
_entity.pdbx_description
1 polymer ?
#
loop_
_entity_poly.entity_id
_entity_poly.type
_entity_poly.pdbx_seq_one_letter_code
_entity_poly.pdbx_strand_id
1 'polypeptide(L)'
;MTAVFALFLAFADVSTVKAEPNLERRSDLAIEDANLAIDNARAAYQAGDIKKTDEQLKEVRELVDLSLESLDNSGKKPRNNSHYKRAELKINKMLRRLSGFRDEMSVEDRKPLDEVAARLQEVHDRLLTEIMSKKR
;
A
#
# COMPACT_ATOMS: atom_id res chain seq x y z
N MET A 1 -6.38 9.11 33.62
CA MET A 1 -6.52 9.17 32.95
C MET A 1 -6.06 8.85 31.82
N THR A 2 -6.12 8.63 31.13
CA THR A 2 -5.61 8.13 30.31
C THR A 2 -6.06 8.31 29.06
N ALA A 3 -5.64 8.55 28.35
CA ALA A 3 -6.00 8.95 27.23
C ALA A 3 -5.86 8.07 26.27
N VAL A 4 -6.43 7.45 25.99
CA VAL A 4 -6.27 6.53 25.14
C VAL A 4 -6.75 6.76 23.90
N PHE A 5 -7.27 7.51 23.50
CA PHE A 5 -7.82 7.56 22.31
C PHE A 5 -7.12 7.73 21.21
N ALA A 6 -6.50 8.21 21.13
CA ALA A 6 -5.76 8.42 20.07
C ALA A 6 -5.89 7.46 19.05
N LEU A 7 -6.37 6.57 19.21
CA LEU A 7 -6.24 5.71 18.32
C LEU A 7 -7.12 5.69 17.32
N PHE A 8 -7.84 5.97 17.15
CA PHE A 8 -8.64 5.70 16.13
C PHE A 8 -8.38 6.39 15.02
N LEU A 9 -8.04 6.81 14.81
CA LEU A 9 -7.88 7.50 13.82
C LEU A 9 -7.58 6.84 12.67
N ALA A 10 -6.85 6.79 12.21
CA ALA A 10 -6.44 6.41 11.06
C ALA A 10 -6.50 5.01 10.78
N PHE A 11 -7.42 4.45 10.48
CA PHE A 11 -7.47 3.15 10.22
C PHE A 11 -7.50 2.90 8.80
N ALA A 12 -6.69 2.15 8.21
CA ALA A 12 -6.77 1.67 6.85
C ALA A 12 -7.83 0.61 6.82
N ASP A 13 -8.97 0.89 6.33
CA ASP A 13 -10.06 -0.05 6.40
C ASP A 13 -10.31 -0.65 5.02
N VAL A 14 -9.83 -1.85 4.80
CA VAL A 14 -9.97 -2.55 3.53
C VAL A 14 -11.43 -2.73 3.15
N SER A 15 -12.28 -3.03 4.09
CA SER A 15 -13.70 -3.23 3.78
C SER A 15 -14.35 -1.98 3.27
N THR A 16 -14.02 -0.84 3.82
CA THR A 16 -14.57 0.44 3.38
C THR A 16 -14.13 0.75 1.96
N VAL A 17 -12.88 0.47 1.65
CA VAL A 17 -12.35 0.70 0.32
C VAL A 17 -13.04 -0.22 -0.69
N LYS A 18 -13.23 -1.48 -0.33
CA LYS A 18 -13.89 -2.43 -1.21
C LYS A 18 -15.32 -2.03 -1.53
N ALA A 19 -15.95 -1.27 -0.67
CA ALA A 19 -17.32 -0.84 -0.87
C ALA A 19 -17.45 0.30 -1.89
N GLU A 20 -16.35 0.95 -2.27
CA GLU A 20 -16.40 2.02 -3.24
C GLU A 20 -16.72 1.47 -4.62
N PRO A 21 -17.83 1.85 -5.25
CA PRO A 21 -18.22 1.28 -6.54
C PRO A 21 -17.42 1.78 -7.73
N ASN A 22 -16.89 2.98 -7.67
CA ASN A 22 -16.10 3.53 -8.75
C ASN A 22 -14.71 2.92 -8.69
N LEU A 23 -14.32 2.15 -9.69
CA LEU A 23 -13.09 1.38 -9.66
C LEU A 23 -11.83 2.24 -9.61
N GLU A 24 -11.81 3.33 -10.35
CA GLU A 24 -10.66 4.22 -10.32
C GLU A 24 -10.53 4.90 -8.96
N ARG A 25 -11.66 5.31 -8.38
CA ARG A 25 -11.66 5.91 -7.07
C ARG A 25 -11.27 4.88 -6.02
N ARG A 26 -11.74 3.65 -6.17
CA ARG A 26 -11.36 2.56 -5.24
C ARG A 26 -9.84 2.36 -5.27
N SER A 27 -9.24 2.40 -6.45
CA SER A 27 -7.81 2.29 -6.57
C SER A 27 -7.09 3.41 -5.83
N ASP A 28 -7.54 4.64 -6.01
CA ASP A 28 -6.92 5.78 -5.33
C ASP A 28 -7.05 5.67 -3.81
N LEU A 29 -8.24 5.28 -3.34
CA LEU A 29 -8.46 5.12 -1.90
C LEU A 29 -7.61 4.00 -1.33
N ALA A 30 -7.46 2.91 -2.07
CA ALA A 30 -6.63 1.80 -1.62
C ALA A 30 -5.18 2.23 -1.46
N ILE A 31 -4.67 3.01 -2.38
CA ILE A 31 -3.29 3.50 -2.31
C ILE A 31 -3.13 4.46 -1.12
N GLU A 32 -4.08 5.32 -0.88
CA GLU A 32 -4.02 6.23 0.26
C GLU A 32 -4.01 5.46 1.56
N ASP A 33 -4.88 4.46 1.68
CA ASP A 33 -4.95 3.66 2.89
C ASP A 33 -3.71 2.78 3.06
N ALA A 34 -3.11 2.33 1.97
CA ALA A 34 -1.85 1.60 2.05
C ALA A 34 -0.75 2.47 2.65
N ASN A 35 -0.70 3.74 2.27
CA ASN A 35 0.25 4.67 2.88
C ASN A 35 0.00 4.85 4.37
N LEU A 36 -1.27 4.93 4.79
CA LEU A 36 -1.61 5.01 6.21
C LEU A 36 -1.18 3.74 6.93
N ALA A 37 -1.35 2.60 6.31
CA ALA A 37 -0.95 1.33 6.94
C ALA A 37 0.56 1.27 7.15
N ILE A 38 1.36 1.86 6.26
CA ILE A 38 2.81 1.94 6.48
C ILE A 38 3.10 2.80 7.72
N ASP A 39 2.43 3.94 7.86
CA ASP A 39 2.60 4.79 9.03
C ASP A 39 2.21 4.04 10.30
N ASN A 40 1.10 3.32 10.25
CA ASN A 40 0.61 2.55 11.40
C ASN A 40 1.58 1.43 11.77
N ALA A 41 2.16 0.77 10.76
CA ALA A 41 3.12 -0.30 11.01
C ALA A 41 4.37 0.26 11.70
N ARG A 42 4.84 1.38 11.23
CA ARG A 42 6.06 2.00 11.79
C ARG A 42 5.80 2.45 13.22
N ALA A 43 4.65 3.06 13.48
CA ALA A 43 4.29 3.48 14.83
C ALA A 43 4.17 2.26 15.77
N ALA A 44 3.57 1.19 15.30
CA ALA A 44 3.45 -0.03 16.09
C ALA A 44 4.83 -0.62 16.41
N TYR A 45 5.72 -0.61 15.44
CA TYR A 45 7.07 -1.12 15.66
C TYR A 45 7.81 -0.29 16.71
N GLN A 46 7.69 1.02 16.61
CA GLN A 46 8.33 1.93 17.58
C GLN A 46 7.76 1.74 18.97
N ALA A 47 6.51 1.32 19.08
CA ALA A 47 5.87 1.03 20.35
C ALA A 47 6.16 -0.39 20.86
N GLY A 48 6.91 -1.18 20.11
CA GLY A 48 7.23 -2.55 20.52
C GLY A 48 6.14 -3.57 20.23
N ASP A 49 5.14 -3.21 19.44
CA ASP A 49 4.02 -4.09 19.14
C ASP A 49 4.28 -4.81 17.81
N ILE A 50 5.00 -5.92 17.86
CA ILE A 50 5.40 -6.65 16.67
C ILE A 50 4.19 -7.26 15.95
N LYS A 51 3.23 -7.75 16.71
CA LYS A 51 2.07 -8.36 16.10
C LYS A 51 1.30 -7.35 15.27
N LYS A 52 1.09 -6.16 15.81
CA LYS A 52 0.38 -5.11 15.10
C LYS A 52 1.19 -4.62 13.90
N THR A 53 2.52 -4.56 14.05
CA THR A 53 3.39 -4.21 12.94
C THR A 53 3.15 -5.15 11.76
N ASP A 54 3.14 -6.44 12.02
CA ASP A 54 2.97 -7.44 10.96
C ASP A 54 1.57 -7.37 10.35
N GLU A 55 0.56 -7.12 11.17
CA GLU A 55 -0.82 -6.96 10.68
C GLU A 55 -0.93 -5.78 9.72
N GLN A 56 -0.32 -4.66 10.08
CA GLN A 56 -0.38 -3.47 9.25
C GLN A 56 0.42 -3.64 7.96
N LEU A 57 1.55 -4.32 8.02
CA LEU A 57 2.31 -4.62 6.81
C LEU A 57 1.52 -5.51 5.86
N LYS A 58 0.77 -6.45 6.41
CA LYS A 58 -0.09 -7.28 5.59
C LYS A 58 -1.18 -6.45 4.92
N GLU A 59 -1.71 -5.47 5.61
CA GLU A 59 -2.72 -4.58 5.04
C GLU A 59 -2.15 -3.73 3.90
N VAL A 60 -0.90 -3.32 3.99
CA VAL A 60 -0.26 -2.59 2.89
C VAL A 60 -0.35 -3.44 1.63
N ARG A 61 0.00 -4.70 1.73
CA ARG A 61 -0.02 -5.60 0.59
C ARG A 61 -1.44 -5.78 0.05
N GLU A 62 -2.39 -6.01 0.93
CA GLU A 62 -3.79 -6.23 0.52
C GLU A 62 -4.33 -5.01 -0.20
N LEU A 63 -4.02 -3.83 0.29
CA LEU A 63 -4.52 -2.59 -0.29
C LEU A 63 -3.86 -2.30 -1.64
N VAL A 64 -2.58 -2.56 -1.78
CA VAL A 64 -1.91 -2.39 -3.06
C VAL A 64 -2.47 -3.39 -4.09
N ASP A 65 -2.70 -4.63 -3.68
CA ASP A 65 -3.30 -5.62 -4.57
C ASP A 65 -4.70 -5.19 -4.98
N LEU A 66 -5.48 -4.63 -4.06
CA LEU A 66 -6.82 -4.13 -4.34
C LEU A 66 -6.77 -2.97 -5.33
N SER A 67 -5.79 -2.09 -5.18
CA SER A 67 -5.62 -0.98 -6.11
C SER A 67 -5.38 -1.50 -7.52
N LEU A 68 -4.46 -2.45 -7.68
CA LEU A 68 -4.15 -3.02 -8.98
C LEU A 68 -5.36 -3.72 -9.58
N GLU A 69 -6.03 -4.53 -8.79
CA GLU A 69 -7.21 -5.24 -9.25
C GLU A 69 -8.30 -4.28 -9.71
N SER A 70 -8.51 -3.19 -8.96
CA SER A 70 -9.52 -2.20 -9.31
C SER A 70 -9.19 -1.52 -10.63
N LEU A 71 -7.93 -1.20 -10.87
CA LEU A 71 -7.52 -0.60 -12.14
C LEU A 71 -7.69 -1.60 -13.29
N ASP A 72 -7.31 -2.84 -13.08
CA ASP A 72 -7.45 -3.85 -14.12
C ASP A 72 -8.90 -4.05 -14.51
N ASN A 73 -9.79 -3.99 -13.54
CA ASN A 73 -11.22 -4.19 -13.78
C ASN A 73 -11.91 -2.94 -14.33
N SER A 74 -11.23 -1.82 -14.33
CA SER A 74 -11.83 -0.56 -14.81
C SER A 74 -12.01 -0.52 -16.32
N GLY A 75 -11.28 -1.38 -17.05
CA GLY A 75 -11.34 -1.39 -18.49
C GLY A 75 -10.60 -0.24 -19.15
N LYS A 76 -9.87 0.57 -18.39
CA LYS A 76 -9.14 1.69 -18.94
C LYS A 76 -7.77 1.26 -19.42
N LYS A 77 -7.24 2.02 -20.36
CA LYS A 77 -5.91 1.70 -20.90
C LYS A 77 -4.82 2.34 -20.04
N PRO A 78 -3.88 1.58 -19.54
CA PRO A 78 -2.87 2.12 -18.63
C PRO A 78 -2.09 3.30 -19.18
N ARG A 79 -1.80 3.26 -20.49
CA ARG A 79 -1.00 4.27 -21.08
C ARG A 79 -1.59 5.65 -21.00
N ASN A 80 -2.89 5.78 -21.04
CA ASN A 80 -3.56 7.07 -21.07
C ASN A 80 -4.31 7.39 -19.80
N ASN A 81 -4.12 6.62 -18.76
CA ASN A 81 -4.92 6.78 -17.56
C ASN A 81 -4.12 7.36 -16.40
N SER A 82 -4.57 8.48 -15.87
CA SER A 82 -3.86 9.14 -14.77
C SER A 82 -3.84 8.33 -13.49
N HIS A 83 -4.84 7.46 -13.28
CA HIS A 83 -4.90 6.65 -12.06
C HIS A 83 -3.80 5.57 -12.07
N TYR A 84 -3.51 4.99 -13.24
CA TYR A 84 -2.40 4.05 -13.34
C TYR A 84 -1.06 4.76 -13.05
N LYS A 85 -0.87 5.95 -13.60
CA LYS A 85 0.36 6.71 -13.39
C LYS A 85 0.52 7.13 -11.94
N ARG A 86 -0.59 7.53 -11.33
CA ARG A 86 -0.58 7.92 -9.93
C ARG A 86 -0.23 6.73 -9.03
N ALA A 87 -0.81 5.55 -9.33
CA ALA A 87 -0.52 4.36 -8.55
C ALA A 87 0.96 3.99 -8.66
N GLU A 88 1.51 4.05 -9.87
CA GLU A 88 2.92 3.73 -10.09
C GLU A 88 3.82 4.65 -9.27
N LEU A 89 3.56 5.94 -9.32
CA LEU A 89 4.39 6.92 -8.61
C LEU A 89 4.27 6.74 -7.10
N LYS A 90 3.07 6.49 -6.61
CA LYS A 90 2.86 6.35 -5.18
C LYS A 90 3.44 5.05 -4.65
N ILE A 91 3.35 3.98 -5.41
CA ILE A 91 3.94 2.71 -4.99
C ILE A 91 5.47 2.84 -4.96
N ASN A 92 6.03 3.56 -5.92
CA ASN A 92 7.47 3.81 -5.93
C ASN A 92 7.90 4.55 -4.65
N LYS A 93 7.12 5.52 -4.22
CA LYS A 93 7.40 6.22 -2.96
C LYS A 93 7.24 5.32 -1.76
N MET A 94 6.24 4.43 -1.78
CA MET A 94 6.06 3.47 -0.70
C MET A 94 7.27 2.57 -0.56
N LEU A 95 7.84 2.13 -1.68
CA LEU A 95 9.02 1.28 -1.64
C LEU A 95 10.19 1.98 -0.94
N ARG A 96 10.35 3.27 -1.18
CA ARG A 96 11.39 4.04 -0.50
C ARG A 96 11.11 4.15 1.00
N ARG A 97 9.85 4.36 1.35
CA ARG A 97 9.46 4.44 2.76
C ARG A 97 9.68 3.13 3.48
N LEU A 98 9.36 2.02 2.81
CA LEU A 98 9.58 0.69 3.39
C LEU A 98 11.08 0.42 3.56
N SER A 99 11.90 0.87 2.64
CA SER A 99 13.35 0.72 2.76
C SER A 99 13.88 1.45 4.00
N GLY A 100 13.43 2.68 4.23
CA GLY A 100 13.82 3.43 5.43
C GLY A 100 13.33 2.77 6.71
N PHE A 101 12.10 2.26 6.70
CA PHE A 101 11.54 1.56 7.84
C PHE A 101 12.36 0.28 8.12
N ARG A 102 12.70 -0.44 7.08
CA ARG A 102 13.50 -1.65 7.21
C ARG A 102 14.81 -1.38 7.95
N ASP A 103 15.43 -0.27 7.65
CA ASP A 103 16.69 0.09 8.30
C ASP A 103 16.54 0.33 9.80
N GLU A 104 15.33 0.64 10.24
CA GLU A 104 15.05 0.85 11.66
C GLU A 104 14.72 -0.46 12.37
N MET A 105 14.53 -1.55 11.65
CA MET A 105 14.10 -2.81 12.25
C MET A 105 15.27 -3.73 12.56
N SER A 106 15.11 -4.50 13.61
CA SER A 106 16.06 -5.58 13.89
C SER A 106 16.01 -6.61 12.76
N VAL A 107 17.14 -7.22 12.49
CA VAL A 107 17.23 -8.16 11.37
C VAL A 107 16.16 -9.25 11.45
N GLU A 108 15.91 -9.76 12.64
CA GLU A 108 14.96 -10.85 12.81
C GLU A 108 13.52 -10.42 12.57
N ASP A 109 13.24 -9.14 12.55
CA ASP A 109 11.86 -8.64 12.37
C ASP A 109 11.56 -8.26 10.93
N ARG A 110 12.52 -8.32 10.03
CA ARG A 110 12.40 -7.76 8.69
C ARG A 110 11.62 -8.60 7.69
N LYS A 111 11.48 -9.88 7.95
CA LYS A 111 10.90 -10.77 6.94
C LYS A 111 9.52 -10.33 6.44
N PRO A 112 8.56 -9.98 7.30
CA PRO A 112 7.25 -9.55 6.80
C PRO A 112 7.35 -8.29 5.93
N LEU A 113 8.23 -7.36 6.29
CA LEU A 113 8.40 -6.16 5.50
C LEU A 113 9.03 -6.51 4.15
N ASP A 114 10.01 -7.39 4.14
CA ASP A 114 10.67 -7.77 2.89
C ASP A 114 9.69 -8.45 1.93
N GLU A 115 8.77 -9.23 2.46
CA GLU A 115 7.73 -9.87 1.63
C GLU A 115 6.80 -8.84 1.03
N VAL A 116 6.40 -7.84 1.79
CA VAL A 116 5.55 -6.76 1.29
C VAL A 116 6.31 -5.97 0.23
N ALA A 117 7.56 -5.62 0.50
CA ALA A 117 8.34 -4.83 -0.44
C ALA A 117 8.53 -5.58 -1.76
N ALA A 118 8.74 -6.89 -1.69
CA ALA A 118 8.87 -7.70 -2.90
C ALA A 118 7.59 -7.67 -3.72
N ARG A 119 6.45 -7.76 -3.05
CA ARG A 119 5.17 -7.70 -3.76
C ARG A 119 4.93 -6.32 -4.37
N LEU A 120 5.23 -5.26 -3.65
CA LEU A 120 5.07 -3.92 -4.16
C LEU A 120 5.99 -3.68 -5.37
N GLN A 121 7.17 -4.26 -5.35
CA GLN A 121 8.08 -4.16 -6.48
C GLN A 121 7.49 -4.85 -7.72
N GLU A 122 6.87 -6.01 -7.54
CA GLU A 122 6.22 -6.71 -8.65
C GLU A 122 5.09 -5.87 -9.23
N VAL A 123 4.27 -5.28 -8.38
CA VAL A 123 3.15 -4.46 -8.81
C VAL A 123 3.67 -3.21 -9.54
N HIS A 124 4.68 -2.58 -8.97
CA HIS A 124 5.29 -1.39 -9.56
C HIS A 124 5.82 -1.69 -10.98
N ASP A 125 6.56 -2.79 -11.10
CA ASP A 125 7.16 -3.15 -12.38
C ASP A 125 6.09 -3.46 -13.42
N ARG A 126 5.03 -4.12 -13.00
CA ARG A 126 3.91 -4.41 -13.89
C ARG A 126 3.24 -3.12 -14.35
N LEU A 127 2.94 -2.21 -13.42
CA LEU A 127 2.30 -0.94 -13.77
C LEU A 127 3.18 -0.14 -14.73
N LEU A 128 4.46 -0.06 -14.44
CA LEU A 128 5.37 0.69 -15.27
C LEU A 128 5.44 0.11 -16.69
N THR A 129 5.51 -1.20 -16.79
CA THR A 129 5.54 -1.87 -18.08
C THR A 129 4.27 -1.58 -18.89
N GLU A 130 3.12 -1.65 -18.22
CA GLU A 130 1.84 -1.41 -18.89
C GLU A 130 1.68 0.04 -19.32
N ILE A 131 2.10 0.98 -18.48
CA ILE A 131 2.03 2.40 -18.80
C ILE A 131 2.91 2.72 -19.99
N MET A 132 4.06 2.10 -20.06
CA MET A 132 5.01 2.39 -21.10
C MET A 132 4.81 1.54 -22.37
N SER A 133 3.84 0.67 -22.36
CA SER A 133 3.59 -0.19 -23.49
C SER A 133 3.14 0.60 -24.71
N LYS A 134 3.70 0.30 -25.84
CA LYS A 134 3.26 0.96 -27.02
C LYS A 134 2.29 0.12 -27.77
N LYS A 135 1.76 -0.97 -27.22
CA LYS A 135 0.95 -1.76 -27.87
C LYS A 135 -0.23 -1.17 -28.32
N ARG A 136 -0.73 -1.47 -29.33
CA ARG A 136 -1.91 -0.91 -29.86
C ARG A 136 -3.07 -1.64 -29.55
#